data_e9592129f9be1badd5ff951ec5bc3a91
#
_entry.id   e9592129f9be1badd5ff951ec5bc3a91
#
_cell.length_a   1.000
_cell.length_b   1.000
_cell.length_c   1.000
_cell.angle_alpha   90.00
_cell.angle_beta   90.00
_cell.angle_gamma   90.00
#
_symmetry.space_group_name_H-M   'P 1'
#
loop_
_entity.id
_entity.type
_entity.pdbx_description
1 polymer ?
#
loop_
_entity_poly.entity_id
_entity_poly.type
_entity_poly.pdbx_seq_one_letter_code
_entity_poly.pdbx_strand_id
1 'polypeptide(L)'
;MSFERESDLVAVCRDVLNYTEPPLGYLEVIGQRRAKGAGNSLGAPDAILYCAGQVAIIEFKRPDGRLSGVQQTARRIRAEHGVETHIIKGLTEFVALVNRLRRRAWQSDVAK
;
A
#
# COMPACT_ATOMS: atom_id res chain seq x y z
N MET A 1 7.35 -12.48 -11.34
CA MET A 1 7.05 -13.33 -10.16
C MET A 1 5.56 -13.31 -9.88
N SER A 2 4.99 -14.46 -9.69
CA SER A 2 3.56 -14.63 -9.47
C SER A 2 3.33 -15.10 -8.04
N PHE A 3 2.33 -14.54 -7.38
CA PHE A 3 1.98 -14.88 -5.99
C PHE A 3 0.62 -15.55 -5.97
N GLU A 4 0.53 -16.67 -5.25
CA GLU A 4 -0.74 -17.39 -5.14
C GLU A 4 -1.71 -16.69 -4.19
N ARG A 5 -1.16 -16.02 -3.16
CA ARG A 5 -1.96 -15.33 -2.13
C ARG A 5 -1.48 -13.92 -1.94
N GLU A 6 -2.41 -13.04 -1.60
CA GLU A 6 -2.09 -11.65 -1.28
C GLU A 6 -1.14 -11.55 -0.09
N SER A 7 -1.28 -12.45 0.90
CA SER A 7 -0.40 -12.48 2.06
C SER A 7 1.06 -12.75 1.70
N ASP A 8 1.30 -13.53 0.64
CA ASP A 8 2.67 -13.79 0.17
C ASP A 8 3.28 -12.53 -0.40
N LEU A 9 2.49 -11.76 -1.15
CA LEU A 9 2.93 -10.49 -1.69
C LEU A 9 3.25 -9.49 -0.58
N VAL A 10 2.39 -9.41 0.44
CA VAL A 10 2.61 -8.53 1.59
C VAL A 10 3.93 -8.86 2.28
N ALA A 11 4.20 -10.15 2.50
CA ALA A 11 5.43 -10.58 3.15
C ALA A 11 6.67 -10.15 2.37
N VAL A 12 6.66 -10.33 1.05
CA VAL A 12 7.79 -9.95 0.20
C VAL A 12 7.97 -8.44 0.17
N CYS A 13 6.89 -7.68 0.16
CA CYS A 13 6.97 -6.21 0.22
C CYS A 13 7.62 -5.75 1.53
N ARG A 14 7.28 -6.38 2.65
CA ARG A 14 7.95 -6.08 3.92
C ARG A 14 9.44 -6.41 3.87
N ASP A 15 9.80 -7.54 3.26
CA ASP A 15 11.20 -7.92 3.11
C ASP A 15 11.98 -6.88 2.33
N VAL A 16 11.38 -6.35 1.26
CA VAL A 16 12.02 -5.29 0.46
C VAL A 16 12.29 -4.06 1.31
N LEU A 17 11.31 -3.63 2.10
CA LEU A 17 11.47 -2.45 2.95
C LEU A 17 12.56 -2.65 4.00
N ASN A 18 12.67 -3.86 4.54
CA ASN A 18 13.61 -4.18 5.61
C ASN A 18 14.97 -4.65 5.10
N TYR A 19 15.19 -4.66 3.79
CA TYR A 19 16.45 -5.11 3.20
C TYR A 19 17.61 -4.17 3.58
N THR A 20 17.33 -2.90 3.77
CA THR A 20 18.34 -1.91 4.15
C THR A 20 18.22 -1.53 5.62
N GLU A 21 19.30 -0.96 6.17
CA GLU A 21 19.33 -0.44 7.53
C GLU A 21 19.74 1.02 7.49
N PRO A 22 18.88 1.96 7.89
CA PRO A 22 17.51 1.74 8.36
C PRO A 22 16.57 1.30 7.23
N PRO A 23 15.41 0.74 7.56
CA PRO A 23 14.44 0.32 6.54
C PRO A 23 14.02 1.46 5.61
N LEU A 24 13.65 1.10 4.38
CA LEU A 24 13.16 2.06 3.39
C LEU A 24 11.81 2.67 3.77
N GLY A 25 11.04 1.98 4.59
CA GLY A 25 9.74 2.44 5.03
C GLY A 25 9.09 1.44 5.97
N TYR A 26 7.85 1.72 6.35
CA TYR A 26 7.07 0.88 7.23
C TYR A 26 5.71 0.58 6.59
N LEU A 27 5.39 -0.69 6.49
CA LEU A 27 4.10 -1.14 5.96
C LEU A 27 3.21 -1.57 7.11
N GLU A 28 2.18 -0.78 7.37
CA GLU A 28 1.19 -1.07 8.40
C GLU A 28 0.03 -1.82 7.76
N VAL A 29 -0.14 -3.09 8.11
CA VAL A 29 -1.20 -3.93 7.56
C VAL A 29 -2.44 -3.79 8.43
N ILE A 30 -3.58 -3.50 7.78
CA ILE A 30 -4.83 -3.18 8.47
C ILE A 30 -5.84 -4.29 8.22
N GLY A 31 -6.40 -4.81 9.32
CA GLY A 31 -7.66 -5.54 9.24
C GLY A 31 -7.71 -6.84 8.47
N GLN A 32 -6.58 -7.48 8.25
CA GLN A 32 -6.58 -8.77 7.55
C GLN A 32 -7.25 -9.87 8.36
N ARG A 33 -7.26 -9.72 9.66
CA ARG A 33 -7.96 -10.64 10.54
C ARG A 33 -8.94 -9.85 11.36
N ARG A 34 -10.16 -9.85 10.92
CA ARG A 34 -11.21 -9.22 11.68
C ARG A 34 -12.07 -10.27 12.30
N ALA A 35 -12.18 -10.25 13.60
CA ALA A 35 -13.25 -10.95 14.26
C ALA A 35 -14.57 -10.35 13.75
N LYS A 36 -15.58 -11.18 13.60
CA LYS A 36 -16.91 -10.72 13.22
C LYS A 36 -17.34 -9.66 14.21
N GLY A 37 -17.73 -8.49 13.73
CA GLY A 37 -18.11 -7.37 14.57
C GLY A 37 -16.96 -6.51 15.08
N ALA A 38 -15.72 -6.80 14.69
CA ALA A 38 -14.61 -5.92 15.02
C ALA A 38 -14.74 -4.60 14.25
N GLY A 39 -14.15 -3.55 14.79
CA GLY A 39 -14.45 -2.19 14.42
C GLY A 39 -13.84 -1.63 13.14
N ASN A 40 -13.32 -2.44 12.23
CA ASN A 40 -12.82 -1.89 10.98
C ASN A 40 -13.97 -1.56 10.03
N SER A 41 -13.92 -0.39 9.42
CA SER A 41 -14.91 0.03 8.45
C SER A 41 -14.83 -0.84 7.20
N LEU A 42 -15.99 -1.08 6.58
CA LEU A 42 -16.02 -1.69 5.25
C LEU A 42 -15.28 -0.78 4.29
N GLY A 43 -14.44 -1.37 3.44
CA GLY A 43 -13.66 -0.60 2.49
C GLY A 43 -12.39 0.01 3.06
N ALA A 44 -12.04 -0.28 4.32
CA ALA A 44 -10.75 0.12 4.87
C ALA A 44 -9.64 -0.46 4.00
N PRO A 45 -8.52 0.28 3.81
CA PRO A 45 -7.42 -0.22 2.98
C PRO A 45 -6.73 -1.42 3.60
N ASP A 46 -6.07 -2.23 2.76
CA ASP A 46 -5.31 -3.37 3.26
C ASP A 46 -4.10 -2.93 4.07
N ALA A 47 -3.46 -1.84 3.67
CA ALA A 47 -2.25 -1.37 4.32
C ALA A 47 -2.02 0.11 4.10
N ILE A 48 -1.17 0.68 4.95
CA ILE A 48 -0.66 2.04 4.81
C ILE A 48 0.85 1.94 4.76
N LEU A 49 1.45 2.55 3.76
CA LEU A 49 2.90 2.62 3.62
C LEU A 49 3.39 4.00 4.06
N TYR A 50 4.32 3.99 5.00
CA TYR A 50 5.03 5.20 5.44
C TYR A 50 6.43 5.15 4.84
N CYS A 51 6.76 6.10 3.99
CA CYS A 51 8.03 6.07 3.26
C CYS A 51 8.48 7.47 2.91
N ALA A 52 9.70 7.81 3.27
CA ALA A 52 10.33 9.08 2.93
C ALA A 52 9.46 10.30 3.33
N GLY A 53 8.87 10.25 4.51
CA GLY A 53 8.02 11.32 5.04
C GLY A 53 6.65 11.41 4.40
N GLN A 54 6.26 10.43 3.62
CA GLN A 54 4.98 10.38 2.91
C GLN A 54 4.16 9.16 3.33
N VAL A 55 2.86 9.24 3.09
CA VAL A 55 1.91 8.19 3.44
C VAL A 55 1.19 7.76 2.16
N ALA A 56 1.16 6.45 1.89
CA ALA A 56 0.47 5.90 0.73
C ALA A 56 -0.55 4.84 1.17
N ILE A 57 -1.76 4.95 0.64
CA ILE A 57 -2.85 4.00 0.89
C ILE A 57 -2.73 2.86 -0.11
N ILE A 58 -2.73 1.61 0.36
CA ILE A 58 -2.46 0.44 -0.48
C ILE A 58 -3.58 -0.59 -0.37
N GLU A 59 -3.97 -1.11 -1.52
CA GLU A 59 -4.78 -2.30 -1.68
C GLU A 59 -3.96 -3.36 -2.39
N PHE A 60 -3.83 -4.54 -1.79
CA PHE A 60 -3.13 -5.66 -2.42
C PHE A 60 -4.14 -6.54 -3.14
N LYS A 61 -3.84 -6.87 -4.39
CA LYS A 61 -4.68 -7.75 -5.19
C LYS A 61 -3.84 -8.77 -5.95
N ARG A 62 -4.39 -9.95 -6.18
CA ARG A 62 -3.79 -10.89 -7.12
C ARG A 62 -3.82 -10.27 -8.52
N PRO A 63 -2.95 -10.73 -9.45
CA PRO A 63 -2.92 -10.15 -10.79
C PRO A 63 -4.27 -10.16 -11.51
N ASP A 64 -5.10 -11.17 -11.24
CA ASP A 64 -6.44 -11.30 -11.82
C ASP A 64 -7.53 -10.75 -10.91
N GLY A 65 -7.15 -10.20 -9.74
CA GLY A 65 -8.11 -9.72 -8.77
C GLY A 65 -8.67 -8.35 -9.10
N ARG A 66 -9.85 -8.08 -8.59
CA ARG A 66 -10.53 -6.80 -8.75
C ARG A 66 -10.99 -6.29 -7.41
N LEU A 67 -11.12 -4.98 -7.29
CA LEU A 67 -11.68 -4.37 -6.11
C LEU A 67 -13.16 -4.75 -5.99
N SER A 68 -13.60 -5.02 -4.76
CA SER A 68 -15.01 -5.18 -4.47
C SER A 68 -15.74 -3.85 -4.65
N GLY A 69 -17.07 -3.88 -4.69
CA GLY A 69 -17.87 -2.65 -4.77
C GLY A 69 -17.57 -1.71 -3.61
N VAL A 70 -17.42 -2.26 -2.41
CA VAL A 70 -17.10 -1.46 -1.21
C VAL A 70 -15.74 -0.81 -1.35
N GLN A 71 -14.74 -1.54 -1.84
CA GLN A 71 -13.39 -1.00 -2.04
C GLN A 71 -13.37 0.08 -3.12
N GLN A 72 -14.13 -0.10 -4.20
CA GLN A 72 -14.24 0.90 -5.26
C GLN A 72 -14.86 2.19 -4.74
N THR A 73 -15.91 2.07 -3.92
CA THR A 73 -16.56 3.23 -3.32
C THR A 73 -15.60 3.97 -2.38
N ALA A 74 -14.89 3.24 -1.52
CA ALA A 74 -13.93 3.84 -0.61
C ALA A 74 -12.80 4.55 -1.36
N ARG A 75 -12.33 3.94 -2.45
CA ARG A 75 -11.29 4.53 -3.29
C ARG A 75 -11.76 5.85 -3.90
N ARG A 76 -13.00 5.88 -4.39
CA ARG A 76 -13.58 7.11 -4.96
C ARG A 76 -13.70 8.21 -3.91
N ILE A 77 -14.16 7.86 -2.71
CA ILE A 77 -14.30 8.85 -1.62
C ILE A 77 -12.95 9.42 -1.25
N ARG A 78 -11.92 8.58 -1.13
CA ARG A 78 -10.57 9.08 -0.84
C ARG A 78 -10.08 10.03 -1.94
N ALA A 79 -10.36 9.69 -3.21
CA ALA A 79 -9.96 10.53 -4.33
C ALA A 79 -10.65 11.89 -4.29
N GLU A 80 -11.90 11.94 -3.86
CA GLU A 80 -12.64 13.19 -3.68
C GLU A 80 -11.98 14.10 -2.65
N HIS A 81 -11.24 13.51 -1.72
CA HIS A 81 -10.50 14.23 -0.70
C HIS A 81 -9.01 14.34 -1.02
N GLY A 82 -8.62 14.08 -2.27
CA GLY A 82 -7.26 14.26 -2.73
C GLY A 82 -6.30 13.12 -2.37
N VAL A 83 -6.83 11.95 -2.00
CA VAL A 83 -6.01 10.81 -1.57
C VAL A 83 -6.11 9.68 -2.60
N GLU A 84 -4.97 9.31 -3.17
CA GLU A 84 -4.90 8.21 -4.13
C GLU A 84 -4.79 6.87 -3.40
N THR A 85 -5.48 5.85 -3.91
CA THR A 85 -5.32 4.47 -3.46
C THR A 85 -4.48 3.73 -4.48
N HIS A 86 -3.40 3.12 -4.03
CA HIS A 86 -2.47 2.38 -4.89
C HIS A 86 -2.85 0.91 -4.89
N ILE A 87 -3.15 0.37 -6.06
CA ILE A 87 -3.48 -1.05 -6.24
C ILE A 87 -2.18 -1.78 -6.57
N ILE A 88 -1.74 -2.66 -5.69
CA ILE A 88 -0.48 -3.38 -5.84
C ILE A 88 -0.78 -4.84 -6.16
N LYS A 89 -0.45 -5.27 -7.36
CA LYS A 89 -0.68 -6.64 -7.85
C LYS A 89 0.59 -7.47 -7.92
N GLY A 90 1.74 -6.85 -7.71
CA GLY A 90 3.02 -7.55 -7.75
C GLY A 90 4.13 -6.70 -7.17
N LEU A 91 5.30 -7.33 -7.00
CA LEU A 91 6.45 -6.69 -6.38
C LEU A 91 6.97 -5.52 -7.21
N THR A 92 6.93 -5.62 -8.53
CA THR A 92 7.38 -4.55 -9.43
C THR A 92 6.63 -3.25 -9.16
N GLU A 93 5.32 -3.34 -9.00
CA GLU A 93 4.48 -2.17 -8.71
C GLU A 93 4.81 -1.58 -7.35
N PHE A 94 5.07 -2.43 -6.37
CA PHE A 94 5.43 -1.95 -5.02
C PHE A 94 6.77 -1.24 -5.02
N VAL A 95 7.78 -1.82 -5.66
CA VAL A 95 9.11 -1.21 -5.78
C VAL A 95 9.03 0.12 -6.52
N ALA A 96 8.23 0.18 -7.58
CA ALA A 96 8.03 1.44 -8.33
C ALA A 96 7.41 2.52 -7.45
N LEU A 97 6.44 2.14 -6.60
CA LEU A 97 5.83 3.09 -5.67
C LEU A 97 6.85 3.62 -4.66
N VAL A 98 7.62 2.73 -4.04
CA VAL A 98 8.65 3.12 -3.07
C VAL A 98 9.65 4.09 -3.72
N ASN A 99 10.12 3.75 -4.91
CA ASN A 99 11.08 4.59 -5.63
C ASN A 99 10.50 5.97 -5.95
N ARG A 100 9.22 6.02 -6.34
CA ARG A 100 8.55 7.28 -6.64
C ARG A 100 8.43 8.17 -5.39
N LEU A 101 8.06 7.58 -4.26
CA LEU A 101 7.95 8.33 -3.00
C LEU A 101 9.32 8.87 -2.57
N ARG A 102 10.36 8.08 -2.73
CA ARG A 102 11.71 8.52 -2.39
C ARG A 102 12.19 9.64 -3.31
N ARG A 103 11.91 9.55 -4.60
CA ARG A 103 12.25 10.61 -5.55
C ARG A 103 11.53 11.92 -5.25
N ARG A 104 10.26 11.86 -4.90
CA ARG A 104 9.48 13.05 -4.53
C ARG A 104 10.08 13.75 -3.32
N ALA A 105 10.47 12.98 -2.30
CA ALA A 105 11.10 13.53 -1.11
C ALA A 105 12.43 14.21 -1.46
N TRP A 106 13.26 13.58 -2.28
CA TRP A 106 14.53 14.13 -2.70
C TRP A 106 14.34 15.42 -3.50
N GLN A 107 13.39 15.43 -4.44
CA GLN A 107 13.09 16.62 -5.24
C GLN A 107 12.60 17.78 -4.38
N SER A 108 11.77 17.48 -3.38
CA SER A 108 11.29 18.50 -2.45
C SER A 108 12.44 19.11 -1.66
N ASP A 109 13.40 18.30 -1.20
CA ASP A 109 14.56 18.77 -0.46
C ASP A 109 15.47 19.63 -1.34
N VAL A 110 15.67 19.26 -2.59
CA VAL A 110 16.50 20.00 -3.54
C VAL A 110 15.83 21.34 -3.90
N ALA A 111 14.52 21.37 -3.97
CA ALA A 111 13.77 22.58 -4.32
C ALA A 111 13.74 23.62 -3.20
N LYS A 112 14.09 23.22 -1.99
CA LYS A 112 14.20 24.19 -0.88
C LYS A 112 15.50 25.01 -1.01
#